data_df2c9104b736fbd401c518da0ffa5c1a
#
_entry.id   df2c9104b736fbd401c518da0ffa5c1a
#
_cell.length_a   1.000
_cell.length_b   1.000
_cell.length_c   1.000
_cell.angle_alpha   90.00
_cell.angle_beta   90.00
_cell.angle_gamma   90.00
#
_symmetry.space_group_name_H-M   'P 1'
#
loop_
_entity.id
_entity.type
_entity.pdbx_description
1 polymer ?
#
loop_
_entity_poly.entity_id
_entity_poly.type
_entity_poly.pdbx_seq_one_letter_code
_entity_poly.pdbx_strand_id
1 'polypeptide(L)'
;MHSRFVMMTGWQRLLCGVLAGLAAALGLRLLPWRLDDISCGLIGWCAGALVYLVPAWWLAEISDPRGTQRRAQALDQPRASILAVMLIAVGVSVVVIAMLLQRVPQLCGGQRIGHIALGLLALACSWLLIHTIYAFHYAHRYYQPDEGDKGYLAGLDFPGEAEPDYFDFLYYSFVVGMTSQVSDVQVHSREMRRLTLVHGVLAFAFNMLVLALSINVVASAMQAPSSGDSATAAASQRDDACR
;
A
#
# COMPACT_ATOMS: atom_id res chain seq x y z
N MET A 1 22.78 -13.36 10.10
CA MET A 1 22.54 -12.17 9.27
C MET A 1 21.07 -11.69 9.33
N HIS A 2 20.11 -12.57 9.65
CA HIS A 2 18.65 -12.26 9.71
C HIS A 2 18.21 -11.25 10.79
N SER A 3 18.93 -11.15 11.92
CA SER A 3 18.48 -10.31 13.05
C SER A 3 18.64 -8.79 12.85
N ARG A 4 19.57 -8.36 12.00
CA ARG A 4 19.83 -6.91 11.81
C ARG A 4 18.77 -6.20 10.98
N PHE A 5 18.19 -6.85 9.96
CA PHE A 5 17.11 -6.29 9.13
C PHE A 5 15.80 -6.11 9.93
N VAL A 6 15.51 -7.03 10.83
CA VAL A 6 14.32 -6.99 11.69
C VAL A 6 14.44 -5.91 12.77
N MET A 7 15.67 -5.53 13.13
CA MET A 7 15.95 -4.51 14.15
C MET A 7 15.99 -3.07 13.61
N MET A 8 15.74 -2.87 12.31
CA MET A 8 15.74 -1.54 11.69
C MET A 8 14.58 -0.68 12.18
N THR A 9 14.87 0.62 12.36
CA THR A 9 13.84 1.61 12.65
C THR A 9 12.88 1.76 11.45
N GLY A 10 11.65 2.22 11.68
CA GLY A 10 10.68 2.44 10.59
C GLY A 10 11.22 3.34 9.49
N TRP A 11 11.99 4.37 9.85
CA TRP A 11 12.68 5.26 8.90
C TRP A 11 13.75 4.55 8.07
N GLN A 12 14.56 3.70 8.69
CA GLN A 12 15.58 2.92 7.98
C GLN A 12 14.95 1.95 6.98
N ARG A 13 13.86 1.27 7.37
CA ARG A 13 13.09 0.39 6.47
C ARG A 13 12.52 1.17 5.29
N LEU A 14 11.97 2.36 5.54
CA LEU A 14 11.46 3.24 4.50
C LEU A 14 12.58 3.66 3.52
N LEU A 15 13.73 4.08 4.04
CA LEU A 15 14.89 4.46 3.24
C LEU A 15 15.39 3.29 2.39
N CYS A 16 15.51 2.09 2.97
CA CYS A 16 15.87 0.88 2.23
C CYS A 16 14.86 0.57 1.12
N GLY A 17 13.57 0.72 1.39
CA GLY A 17 12.52 0.55 0.38
C GLY A 17 12.66 1.55 -0.77
N VAL A 18 12.86 2.83 -0.46
CA VAL A 18 13.07 3.88 -1.49
C VAL A 18 14.31 3.58 -2.33
N LEU A 19 15.44 3.26 -1.69
CA LEU A 19 16.68 2.95 -2.41
C LEU A 19 16.55 1.70 -3.28
N ALA A 20 15.92 0.64 -2.77
CA ALA A 20 15.68 -0.58 -3.53
C ALA A 20 14.74 -0.33 -4.71
N GLY A 21 13.68 0.45 -4.51
CA GLY A 21 12.75 0.82 -5.57
C GLY A 21 13.43 1.65 -6.68
N LEU A 22 14.22 2.63 -6.31
CA LEU A 22 15.01 3.43 -7.27
C LEU A 22 16.04 2.57 -8.00
N ALA A 23 16.77 1.71 -7.29
CA ALA A 23 17.74 0.80 -7.90
C ALA A 23 17.07 -0.17 -8.89
N ALA A 24 15.90 -0.71 -8.56
CA ALA A 24 15.12 -1.57 -9.45
C ALA A 24 14.66 -0.81 -10.70
N ALA A 25 14.07 0.38 -10.54
CA ALA A 25 13.60 1.20 -11.66
C ALA A 25 14.73 1.62 -12.60
N LEU A 26 15.88 2.07 -12.06
CA LEU A 26 17.05 2.47 -12.83
C LEU A 26 17.72 1.26 -13.47
N GLY A 27 17.85 0.14 -12.75
CA GLY A 27 18.44 -1.10 -13.26
C GLY A 27 17.67 -1.63 -14.48
N LEU A 28 16.33 -1.60 -14.43
CA LEU A 28 15.47 -2.01 -15.55
C LEU A 28 15.63 -1.12 -16.78
N ARG A 29 15.88 0.18 -16.61
CA ARG A 29 16.15 1.11 -17.72
C ARG A 29 17.50 0.85 -18.42
N LEU A 30 18.47 0.30 -17.70
CA LEU A 30 19.79 -0.03 -18.24
C LEU A 30 19.81 -1.38 -18.97
N LEU A 31 18.78 -2.22 -18.77
CA LEU A 31 18.65 -3.48 -19.48
C LEU A 31 18.16 -3.27 -20.92
N PRO A 32 18.57 -4.12 -21.85
CA PRO A 32 18.16 -4.03 -23.27
C PRO A 32 16.69 -4.33 -23.52
N TRP A 33 15.96 -4.64 -22.47
CA TRP A 33 14.52 -4.90 -22.53
C TRP A 33 13.79 -3.56 -22.63
N ARG A 34 13.05 -3.37 -23.72
CA ARG A 34 12.32 -2.13 -24.01
C ARG A 34 11.05 -2.02 -23.16
N LEU A 35 11.21 -1.94 -21.84
CA LEU A 35 10.11 -1.59 -20.95
C LEU A 35 9.91 -0.06 -21.01
N ASP A 36 8.66 0.37 -21.03
CA ASP A 36 8.34 1.78 -20.95
C ASP A 36 8.65 2.35 -19.54
N ASP A 37 8.91 3.64 -19.47
CA ASP A 37 9.32 4.34 -18.25
C ASP A 37 8.34 4.18 -17.11
N ILE A 38 7.02 4.12 -17.42
CA ILE A 38 5.96 3.95 -16.42
C ILE A 38 6.04 2.55 -15.80
N SER A 39 6.20 1.51 -16.64
CA SER A 39 6.34 0.14 -16.13
C SER A 39 7.60 -0.04 -15.28
N CYS A 40 8.74 0.55 -15.68
CA CYS A 40 9.93 0.56 -14.85
C CYS A 40 9.70 1.23 -13.50
N GLY A 41 8.99 2.36 -13.47
CA GLY A 41 8.62 3.07 -12.25
C GLY A 41 7.69 2.24 -11.35
N LEU A 42 6.68 1.56 -11.92
CA LEU A 42 5.75 0.74 -11.15
C LEU A 42 6.41 -0.52 -10.58
N ILE A 43 7.30 -1.17 -11.34
CA ILE A 43 8.09 -2.30 -10.84
C ILE A 43 9.00 -1.84 -9.69
N GLY A 44 9.65 -0.68 -9.85
CA GLY A 44 10.45 -0.07 -8.79
C GLY A 44 9.61 0.22 -7.54
N TRP A 45 8.40 0.79 -7.71
CA TRP A 45 7.47 1.01 -6.61
C TRP A 45 7.12 -0.28 -5.88
N CYS A 46 6.71 -1.33 -6.60
CA CYS A 46 6.39 -2.64 -6.02
C CYS A 46 7.59 -3.24 -5.27
N ALA A 47 8.78 -3.19 -5.86
CA ALA A 47 10.00 -3.67 -5.22
C ALA A 47 10.31 -2.93 -3.92
N GLY A 48 10.23 -1.59 -3.94
CA GLY A 48 10.41 -0.76 -2.75
C GLY A 48 9.38 -1.02 -1.65
N ALA A 49 8.10 -1.16 -2.04
CA ALA A 49 7.02 -1.50 -1.12
C ALA A 49 7.25 -2.87 -0.46
N LEU A 50 7.65 -3.89 -1.23
CA LEU A 50 7.93 -5.23 -0.70
C LEU A 50 9.13 -5.24 0.26
N VAL A 51 10.19 -4.47 -0.03
CA VAL A 51 11.34 -4.32 0.87
C VAL A 51 10.94 -3.69 2.21
N TYR A 52 9.91 -2.85 2.24
CA TYR A 52 9.33 -2.35 3.49
C TYR A 52 8.39 -3.35 4.15
N LEU A 53 7.43 -3.91 3.39
CA LEU A 53 6.36 -4.75 3.90
C LEU A 53 6.86 -6.07 4.49
N VAL A 54 7.74 -6.78 3.78
CA VAL A 54 8.21 -8.10 4.22
C VAL A 54 8.87 -8.05 5.60
N PRO A 55 9.84 -7.16 5.89
CA PRO A 55 10.41 -7.07 7.24
C PRO A 55 9.42 -6.52 8.27
N ALA A 56 8.45 -5.67 7.87
CA ALA A 56 7.45 -5.14 8.78
C ALA A 56 6.50 -6.26 9.28
N TRP A 57 6.01 -7.07 8.36
CA TRP A 57 5.14 -8.20 8.71
C TRP A 57 5.88 -9.31 9.44
N TRP A 58 7.13 -9.59 9.05
CA TRP A 58 7.98 -10.50 9.82
C TRP A 58 8.20 -10.01 11.25
N LEU A 59 8.41 -8.70 11.43
CA LEU A 59 8.54 -8.13 12.75
C LEU A 59 7.25 -8.27 13.57
N ALA A 60 6.10 -8.07 12.96
CA ALA A 60 4.82 -8.27 13.62
C ALA A 60 4.65 -9.72 14.10
N GLU A 61 4.99 -10.70 13.25
CA GLU A 61 4.89 -12.13 13.56
C GLU A 61 5.75 -12.58 14.75
N ILE A 62 6.97 -12.04 14.87
CA ILE A 62 7.92 -12.49 15.92
C ILE A 62 7.87 -11.65 17.19
N SER A 63 7.06 -10.60 17.24
CA SER A 63 6.99 -9.69 18.39
C SER A 63 5.85 -10.08 19.31
N ASP A 64 6.20 -10.45 20.53
CA ASP A 64 5.25 -10.57 21.64
C ASP A 64 4.82 -9.17 22.14
N PRO A 65 3.79 -9.03 23.00
CA PRO A 65 3.32 -7.74 23.50
C PRO A 65 4.42 -6.89 24.15
N ARG A 66 5.30 -7.51 24.93
CA ARG A 66 6.45 -6.81 25.57
C ARG A 66 7.47 -6.34 24.55
N GLY A 67 7.73 -7.14 23.51
CA GLY A 67 8.59 -6.77 22.38
C GLY A 67 8.01 -5.63 21.59
N THR A 68 6.70 -5.65 21.35
CA THR A 68 5.93 -4.59 20.69
C THR A 68 6.03 -3.29 21.46
N GLN A 69 5.78 -3.30 22.78
CA GLN A 69 5.89 -2.11 23.64
C GLN A 69 7.29 -1.47 23.58
N ARG A 70 8.34 -2.27 23.82
CA ARG A 70 9.74 -1.76 23.79
C ARG A 70 10.10 -1.14 22.44
N ARG A 71 9.67 -1.74 21.35
CA ARG A 71 9.99 -1.28 20.00
C ARG A 71 9.13 -0.08 19.60
N ALA A 72 7.85 -0.09 19.94
CA ALA A 72 6.96 1.02 19.70
C ALA A 72 7.42 2.30 20.42
N GLN A 73 7.95 2.18 21.65
CA GLN A 73 8.54 3.30 22.39
C GLN A 73 9.84 3.81 21.77
N ALA A 74 10.66 2.91 21.22
CA ALA A 74 11.96 3.27 20.61
C ALA A 74 11.85 3.84 19.19
N LEU A 75 10.72 3.62 18.51
CA LEU A 75 10.52 3.92 17.09
C LEU A 75 9.65 5.16 16.91
N ASP A 76 10.23 6.34 17.08
CA ASP A 76 9.56 7.59 16.69
C ASP A 76 9.56 7.70 15.15
N GLN A 77 8.37 7.56 14.52
CA GLN A 77 8.19 7.88 13.11
C GLN A 77 7.63 9.31 13.02
N PRO A 78 8.37 10.25 12.42
CA PRO A 78 7.87 11.61 12.25
C PRO A 78 6.54 11.60 11.48
N ARG A 79 5.54 12.34 11.95
CA ARG A 79 4.23 12.48 11.27
C ARG A 79 4.38 12.84 9.79
N ALA A 80 5.41 13.62 9.47
CA ALA A 80 5.72 14.04 8.11
C ALA A 80 6.08 12.87 7.19
N SER A 81 6.80 11.84 7.67
CA SER A 81 7.15 10.68 6.85
C SER A 81 5.95 9.82 6.51
N ILE A 82 5.02 9.65 7.45
CA ILE A 82 3.76 8.93 7.23
C ILE A 82 2.96 9.66 6.15
N LEU A 83 2.76 10.97 6.29
CA LEU A 83 2.05 11.78 5.32
C LEU A 83 2.72 11.73 3.92
N ALA A 84 4.06 11.82 3.87
CA ALA A 84 4.80 11.74 2.61
C ALA A 84 4.59 10.40 1.89
N VAL A 85 4.71 9.28 2.60
CA VAL A 85 4.48 7.95 2.00
C VAL A 85 3.05 7.81 1.49
N MET A 86 2.07 8.33 2.23
CA MET A 86 0.67 8.30 1.81
C MET A 86 0.43 9.11 0.54
N LEU A 87 0.96 10.33 0.47
CA LEU A 87 0.83 11.17 -0.71
C LEU A 87 1.51 10.53 -1.93
N ILE A 88 2.65 9.90 -1.73
CA ILE A 88 3.33 9.15 -2.80
C ILE A 88 2.50 7.93 -3.21
N ALA A 89 1.96 7.16 -2.27
CA ALA A 89 1.11 5.99 -2.57
C ALA A 89 -0.15 6.38 -3.36
N VAL A 90 -0.82 7.48 -2.96
CA VAL A 90 -1.95 8.04 -3.72
C VAL A 90 -1.50 8.50 -5.10
N GLY A 91 -0.38 9.22 -5.21
CA GLY A 91 0.18 9.66 -6.49
C GLY A 91 0.47 8.50 -7.44
N VAL A 92 1.10 7.43 -6.94
CA VAL A 92 1.33 6.20 -7.71
C VAL A 92 0.01 5.60 -8.19
N SER A 93 -1.01 5.55 -7.33
CA SER A 93 -2.32 5.02 -7.69
C SER A 93 -2.97 5.81 -8.83
N VAL A 94 -2.86 7.16 -8.81
CA VAL A 94 -3.33 8.02 -9.91
C VAL A 94 -2.58 7.73 -11.21
N VAL A 95 -1.26 7.57 -11.15
CA VAL A 95 -0.45 7.21 -12.34
C VAL A 95 -0.85 5.84 -12.90
N VAL A 96 -1.06 4.85 -12.03
CA VAL A 96 -1.57 3.52 -12.44
C VAL A 96 -2.90 3.65 -13.17
N ILE A 97 -3.83 4.42 -12.60
CA ILE A 97 -5.14 4.64 -13.21
C ILE A 97 -5.00 5.28 -14.59
N ALA A 98 -4.21 6.34 -14.71
CA ALA A 98 -3.98 7.02 -15.99
C ALA A 98 -3.37 6.06 -17.02
N MET A 99 -2.41 5.24 -16.61
CA MET A 99 -1.78 4.23 -17.48
C MET A 99 -2.81 3.18 -17.95
N LEU A 100 -3.60 2.65 -17.03
CA LEU A 100 -4.61 1.64 -17.37
C LEU A 100 -5.66 2.18 -18.32
N LEU A 101 -6.08 3.43 -18.18
CA LEU A 101 -7.08 4.05 -19.04
C LEU A 101 -6.54 4.42 -20.42
N GLN A 102 -5.32 4.94 -20.51
CA GLN A 102 -4.79 5.51 -21.75
C GLN A 102 -4.01 4.50 -22.60
N ARG A 103 -3.25 3.60 -22.00
CA ARG A 103 -2.31 2.71 -22.72
C ARG A 103 -2.83 1.28 -22.90
N VAL A 104 -3.49 0.73 -21.90
CA VAL A 104 -3.95 -0.67 -21.95
C VAL A 104 -4.89 -0.97 -23.12
N PRO A 105 -5.80 -0.07 -23.52
CA PRO A 105 -6.65 -0.31 -24.69
C PRO A 105 -5.88 -0.44 -26.02
N GLN A 106 -4.66 0.09 -26.10
CA GLN A 106 -3.81 0.09 -27.31
C GLN A 106 -2.87 -1.12 -27.36
N LEU A 107 -2.77 -1.91 -26.29
CA LEU A 107 -1.89 -3.05 -26.18
C LEU A 107 -2.58 -4.35 -26.61
N CYS A 108 -1.78 -5.27 -27.17
CA CYS A 108 -2.25 -6.56 -27.63
C CYS A 108 -1.80 -7.71 -26.72
N GLY A 109 -2.61 -8.77 -26.65
CA GLY A 109 -2.24 -10.06 -26.09
C GLY A 109 -1.59 -10.01 -24.70
N GLY A 110 -0.43 -10.65 -24.56
CA GLY A 110 0.28 -10.79 -23.29
C GLY A 110 0.75 -9.48 -22.67
N GLN A 111 1.07 -8.48 -23.48
CA GLN A 111 1.49 -7.16 -22.96
C GLN A 111 0.34 -6.47 -22.21
N ARG A 112 -0.88 -6.55 -22.73
CA ARG A 112 -2.07 -6.01 -22.07
C ARG A 112 -2.29 -6.63 -20.69
N ILE A 113 -2.20 -7.97 -20.61
CA ILE A 113 -2.35 -8.70 -19.36
C ILE A 113 -1.26 -8.31 -18.36
N GLY A 114 0.00 -8.22 -18.83
CA GLY A 114 1.13 -7.82 -18.01
C GLY A 114 0.97 -6.43 -17.38
N HIS A 115 0.52 -5.45 -18.15
CA HIS A 115 0.30 -4.07 -17.65
C HIS A 115 -0.87 -4.00 -16.67
N ILE A 116 -1.95 -4.74 -16.91
CA ILE A 116 -3.08 -4.82 -15.95
C ILE A 116 -2.60 -5.45 -14.64
N ALA A 117 -1.90 -6.59 -14.71
CA ALA A 117 -1.41 -7.28 -13.52
C ALA A 117 -0.43 -6.41 -12.72
N LEU A 118 0.49 -5.70 -13.39
CA LEU A 118 1.41 -4.77 -12.75
C LEU A 118 0.68 -3.61 -12.08
N GLY A 119 -0.35 -3.06 -12.74
CA GLY A 119 -1.17 -2.00 -12.17
C GLY A 119 -1.90 -2.45 -10.91
N LEU A 120 -2.55 -3.62 -10.95
CA LEU A 120 -3.23 -4.20 -9.78
C LEU A 120 -2.26 -4.49 -8.64
N LEU A 121 -1.06 -5.01 -8.96
CA LEU A 121 -0.02 -5.24 -7.96
C LEU A 121 0.45 -3.94 -7.31
N ALA A 122 0.66 -2.88 -8.09
CA ALA A 122 1.07 -1.58 -7.57
C ALA A 122 0.00 -0.97 -6.65
N LEU A 123 -1.30 -1.10 -7.00
CA LEU A 123 -2.41 -0.68 -6.15
C LEU A 123 -2.46 -1.48 -4.85
N ALA A 124 -2.31 -2.81 -4.93
CA ALA A 124 -2.28 -3.68 -3.76
C ALA A 124 -1.10 -3.34 -2.83
N CYS A 125 0.10 -3.13 -3.39
CA CYS A 125 1.27 -2.68 -2.63
C CYS A 125 1.03 -1.33 -1.94
N SER A 126 0.41 -0.36 -2.63
CA SER A 126 0.07 0.95 -2.05
C SER A 126 -0.90 0.80 -0.88
N TRP A 127 -1.95 0.00 -1.05
CA TRP A 127 -2.95 -0.25 -0.01
C TRP A 127 -2.33 -0.93 1.22
N LEU A 128 -1.59 -2.02 1.02
CA LEU A 128 -0.89 -2.72 2.09
C LEU A 128 0.10 -1.80 2.83
N LEU A 129 0.85 -0.98 2.09
CA LEU A 129 1.84 -0.07 2.66
C LEU A 129 1.19 0.97 3.58
N ILE A 130 0.09 1.60 3.12
CA ILE A 130 -0.65 2.59 3.91
C ILE A 130 -1.09 1.99 5.24
N HIS A 131 -1.81 0.86 5.22
CA HIS A 131 -2.38 0.29 6.43
C HIS A 131 -1.32 -0.34 7.34
N THR A 132 -0.24 -0.90 6.79
CA THR A 132 0.89 -1.37 7.60
C THR A 132 1.58 -0.21 8.34
N ILE A 133 1.83 0.91 7.67
CA ILE A 133 2.44 2.09 8.30
C ILE A 133 1.53 2.64 9.41
N TYR A 134 0.21 2.71 9.17
CA TYR A 134 -0.73 3.13 10.20
C TYR A 134 -0.76 2.19 11.40
N ALA A 135 -0.68 0.87 11.19
CA ALA A 135 -0.62 -0.09 12.29
C ALA A 135 0.57 0.18 13.23
N PHE A 136 1.76 0.35 12.66
CA PHE A 136 2.95 0.70 13.45
C PHE A 136 2.83 2.08 14.12
N HIS A 137 2.18 3.04 13.47
CA HIS A 137 1.94 4.34 14.07
C HIS A 137 0.93 4.28 15.21
N TYR A 138 -0.14 3.46 15.10
CA TYR A 138 -1.06 3.19 16.20
C TYR A 138 -0.34 2.56 17.39
N ALA A 139 0.51 1.54 17.16
CA ALA A 139 1.31 0.92 18.20
C ALA A 139 2.23 1.93 18.89
N HIS A 140 2.93 2.78 18.12
CA HIS A 140 3.79 3.81 18.68
C HIS A 140 3.00 4.80 19.56
N ARG A 141 1.84 5.28 19.09
CA ARG A 141 1.00 6.22 19.87
C ARG A 141 0.39 5.56 21.09
N TYR A 142 0.01 4.30 20.99
CA TYR A 142 -0.57 3.53 22.10
C TYR A 142 0.43 3.35 23.24
N TYR A 143 1.66 2.95 22.92
CA TYR A 143 2.73 2.69 23.89
C TYR A 143 3.58 3.90 24.24
N GLN A 144 3.20 5.11 23.83
CA GLN A 144 3.91 6.32 24.19
C GLN A 144 3.93 6.49 25.71
N PRO A 145 5.08 6.77 26.35
CA PRO A 145 5.17 6.91 27.81
C PRO A 145 4.17 7.93 28.36
N ASP A 146 3.57 7.61 29.47
CA ASP A 146 2.65 8.45 30.23
C ASP A 146 2.84 8.23 31.74
N GLU A 147 2.53 9.24 32.56
CA GLU A 147 2.64 9.16 34.01
C GLU A 147 1.46 8.43 34.69
N GLY A 148 0.49 7.94 33.92
CA GLY A 148 -0.67 7.18 34.41
C GLY A 148 -0.35 5.79 34.91
N ASP A 149 -1.34 5.10 35.48
CA ASP A 149 -1.20 3.77 36.11
C ASP A 149 -0.60 2.69 35.21
N LYS A 150 -0.84 2.77 33.91
CA LYS A 150 -0.28 1.81 32.92
C LYS A 150 1.14 2.14 32.45
N GLY A 151 1.63 3.36 32.74
CA GLY A 151 2.92 3.85 32.25
C GLY A 151 2.98 4.17 30.75
N TYR A 152 1.84 4.11 30.04
CA TYR A 152 1.69 4.46 28.62
C TYR A 152 0.28 4.98 28.31
N LEU A 153 0.15 5.76 27.23
CA LEU A 153 -1.07 6.53 26.91
C LEU A 153 -2.29 5.65 26.59
N ALA A 154 -2.10 4.44 26.07
CA ALA A 154 -3.18 3.58 25.58
C ALA A 154 -4.11 4.33 24.58
N GLY A 155 -5.41 4.28 24.79
CA GLY A 155 -6.40 5.05 24.01
C GLY A 155 -7.18 4.22 23.00
N LEU A 156 -6.81 2.95 22.82
CA LEU A 156 -7.58 1.90 22.19
C LEU A 156 -7.86 0.82 23.25
N ASP A 157 -9.04 0.22 23.20
CA ASP A 157 -9.43 -0.87 24.08
C ASP A 157 -9.72 -2.08 23.21
N PHE A 158 -8.80 -3.04 23.24
CA PHE A 158 -8.91 -4.30 22.50
C PHE A 158 -9.67 -5.32 23.33
N PRO A 159 -10.50 -6.19 22.72
CA PRO A 159 -11.18 -7.23 23.43
C PRO A 159 -10.19 -8.26 23.99
N GLY A 160 -10.38 -8.62 25.26
CA GLY A 160 -9.51 -9.57 25.98
C GLY A 160 -8.69 -8.93 27.08
N GLU A 161 -7.94 -9.78 27.82
CA GLU A 161 -7.13 -9.32 28.97
C GLU A 161 -5.64 -9.10 28.63
N ALA A 162 -5.19 -9.48 27.44
CA ALA A 162 -3.80 -9.40 27.03
C ALA A 162 -3.43 -7.98 26.54
N GLU A 163 -2.20 -7.56 26.81
CA GLU A 163 -1.65 -6.37 26.19
C GLU A 163 -1.52 -6.55 24.66
N PRO A 164 -1.89 -5.55 23.83
CA PRO A 164 -1.92 -5.70 22.38
C PRO A 164 -0.51 -5.83 21.79
N ASP A 165 -0.37 -6.71 20.81
CA ASP A 165 0.82 -6.85 19.99
C ASP A 165 0.68 -6.13 18.64
N TYR A 166 1.67 -6.28 17.74
CA TYR A 166 1.60 -5.64 16.42
C TYR A 166 0.46 -6.18 15.56
N PHE A 167 0.01 -7.43 15.75
CA PHE A 167 -1.12 -7.98 15.00
C PHE A 167 -2.44 -7.35 15.39
N ASP A 168 -2.63 -6.99 16.67
CA ASP A 168 -3.83 -6.26 17.10
C ASP A 168 -3.91 -4.89 16.43
N PHE A 169 -2.78 -4.19 16.31
CA PHE A 169 -2.72 -2.92 15.59
C PHE A 169 -2.84 -3.08 14.07
N LEU A 170 -2.32 -4.16 13.49
CA LEU A 170 -2.57 -4.50 12.08
C LEU A 170 -4.06 -4.77 11.87
N TYR A 171 -4.66 -5.63 12.70
CA TYR A 171 -6.10 -5.89 12.66
C TYR A 171 -6.90 -4.59 12.67
N TYR A 172 -6.68 -3.73 13.67
CA TYR A 172 -7.35 -2.44 13.77
C TYR A 172 -7.19 -1.58 12.51
N SER A 173 -5.96 -1.42 12.05
CA SER A 173 -5.64 -0.61 10.88
C SER A 173 -6.26 -1.15 9.60
N PHE A 174 -6.21 -2.46 9.37
CA PHE A 174 -6.77 -3.08 8.19
C PHE A 174 -8.29 -3.06 8.18
N VAL A 175 -8.94 -3.25 9.34
CA VAL A 175 -10.41 -3.13 9.45
C VAL A 175 -10.84 -1.69 9.14
N VAL A 176 -10.15 -0.66 9.68
CA VAL A 176 -10.40 0.74 9.29
C VAL A 176 -10.21 0.92 7.78
N GLY A 177 -9.18 0.30 7.20
CA GLY A 177 -8.89 0.37 5.76
C GLY A 177 -9.97 -0.24 4.88
N MET A 178 -10.55 -1.35 5.30
CA MET A 178 -11.58 -2.07 4.55
C MET A 178 -12.97 -1.48 4.73
N THR A 179 -13.33 -1.07 5.95
CA THR A 179 -14.72 -0.77 6.31
C THR A 179 -14.94 0.64 6.85
N SER A 180 -13.86 1.39 7.15
CA SER A 180 -13.87 2.69 7.82
C SER A 180 -14.49 2.66 9.23
N GLN A 181 -14.74 1.47 9.79
CA GLN A 181 -15.33 1.26 11.10
C GLN A 181 -14.74 0.02 11.78
N VAL A 182 -14.47 0.11 13.08
CA VAL A 182 -14.11 -1.02 13.95
C VAL A 182 -15.16 -1.11 15.03
N SER A 183 -15.79 -2.27 15.19
CA SER A 183 -16.92 -2.46 16.11
C SER A 183 -16.50 -2.96 17.48
N ASP A 184 -15.40 -3.68 17.56
CA ASP A 184 -14.92 -4.41 18.73
C ASP A 184 -13.74 -3.73 19.45
N VAL A 185 -13.05 -2.78 18.79
CA VAL A 185 -11.99 -1.98 19.41
C VAL A 185 -12.51 -0.57 19.70
N GLN A 186 -12.60 -0.21 20.99
CA GLN A 186 -13.10 1.10 21.39
C GLN A 186 -12.00 2.16 21.41
N VAL A 187 -12.33 3.38 20.94
CA VAL A 187 -11.38 4.50 20.87
C VAL A 187 -11.68 5.49 22.00
N HIS A 188 -10.85 5.49 23.05
CA HIS A 188 -11.07 6.29 24.25
C HIS A 188 -10.36 7.65 24.23
N SER A 189 -9.15 7.75 23.66
CA SER A 189 -8.40 9.00 23.69
C SER A 189 -8.77 9.94 22.53
N ARG A 190 -8.65 11.27 22.79
CA ARG A 190 -8.88 12.31 21.77
C ARG A 190 -7.88 12.20 20.63
N GLU A 191 -6.64 11.83 20.93
CA GLU A 191 -5.59 11.69 19.93
C GLU A 191 -5.83 10.51 19.01
N MET A 192 -6.20 9.34 19.58
CA MET A 192 -6.54 8.16 18.78
C MET A 192 -7.75 8.43 17.89
N ARG A 193 -8.78 9.14 18.39
CA ARG A 193 -9.94 9.53 17.54
C ARG A 193 -9.52 10.36 16.34
N ARG A 194 -8.61 11.34 16.52
CA ARG A 194 -8.11 12.17 15.42
C ARG A 194 -7.29 11.35 14.43
N LEU A 195 -6.44 10.46 14.93
CA LEU A 195 -5.63 9.59 14.09
C LEU A 195 -6.51 8.65 13.27
N THR A 196 -7.50 8.01 13.90
CA THR A 196 -8.45 7.12 13.23
C THR A 196 -9.30 7.87 12.20
N LEU A 197 -9.74 9.10 12.50
CA LEU A 197 -10.48 9.91 11.54
C LEU A 197 -9.64 10.20 10.27
N VAL A 198 -8.40 10.64 10.44
CA VAL A 198 -7.50 10.90 9.28
C VAL A 198 -7.26 9.64 8.50
N HIS A 199 -6.99 8.53 9.17
CA HIS A 199 -6.81 7.23 8.54
C HIS A 199 -8.06 6.80 7.75
N GLY A 200 -9.23 6.86 8.37
CA GLY A 200 -10.50 6.48 7.72
C GLY A 200 -10.82 7.33 6.49
N VAL A 201 -10.61 8.66 6.56
CA VAL A 201 -10.80 9.55 5.40
C VAL A 201 -9.87 9.18 4.25
N LEU A 202 -8.60 8.89 4.55
CA LEU A 202 -7.61 8.51 3.53
C LEU A 202 -7.91 7.13 2.94
N ALA A 203 -8.27 6.17 3.78
CA ALA A 203 -8.70 4.83 3.33
C ALA A 203 -9.94 4.92 2.43
N PHE A 204 -10.93 5.71 2.82
CA PHE A 204 -12.12 5.94 2.01
C PHE A 204 -11.80 6.57 0.65
N ALA A 205 -10.96 7.64 0.65
CA ALA A 205 -10.53 8.28 -0.60
C ALA A 205 -9.80 7.31 -1.53
N PHE A 206 -8.90 6.47 -0.98
CA PHE A 206 -8.20 5.44 -1.73
C PHE A 206 -9.18 4.40 -2.32
N ASN A 207 -10.10 3.89 -1.52
CA ASN A 207 -11.11 2.91 -1.95
C ASN A 207 -12.01 3.48 -3.05
N MET A 208 -12.43 4.76 -2.94
CA MET A 208 -13.20 5.45 -3.98
C MET A 208 -12.42 5.55 -5.29
N LEU A 209 -11.12 5.80 -5.22
CA LEU A 209 -10.23 5.88 -6.37
C LEU A 209 -10.12 4.53 -7.10
N VAL A 210 -9.95 3.44 -6.33
CA VAL A 210 -9.92 2.07 -6.87
C VAL A 210 -11.28 1.69 -7.48
N LEU A 211 -12.40 2.05 -6.83
CA LEU A 211 -13.74 1.79 -7.35
C LEU A 211 -13.99 2.54 -8.66
N ALA A 212 -13.64 3.82 -8.73
CA ALA A 212 -13.77 4.61 -9.96
C ALA A 212 -12.98 4.00 -11.12
N LEU A 213 -11.76 3.50 -10.85
CA LEU A 213 -10.98 2.76 -11.84
C LEU A 213 -11.70 1.50 -12.31
N SER A 214 -12.21 0.70 -11.39
CA SER A 214 -12.89 -0.56 -11.70
C SER A 214 -14.10 -0.31 -12.60
N ILE A 215 -14.90 0.72 -12.30
CA ILE A 215 -16.05 1.12 -13.12
C ILE A 215 -15.60 1.53 -14.54
N ASN A 216 -14.54 2.33 -14.66
CA ASN A 216 -14.03 2.76 -15.97
C ASN A 216 -13.51 1.59 -16.80
N VAL A 217 -12.81 0.63 -16.18
CA VAL A 217 -12.32 -0.57 -16.88
C VAL A 217 -13.49 -1.41 -17.40
N VAL A 218 -14.51 -1.63 -16.58
CA VAL A 218 -15.72 -2.38 -16.96
C VAL A 218 -16.47 -1.63 -18.08
N ALA A 219 -16.69 -0.33 -17.93
CA ALA A 219 -17.37 0.49 -18.95
C ALA A 219 -16.64 0.45 -20.29
N SER A 220 -15.30 0.54 -20.29
CA SER A 220 -14.49 0.43 -21.51
C SER A 220 -14.58 -0.95 -22.16
N ALA A 221 -14.68 -2.01 -21.35
CA ALA A 221 -14.85 -3.38 -21.86
C ALA A 221 -16.24 -3.58 -22.51
N MET A 222 -17.29 -2.94 -21.99
CA MET A 222 -18.66 -3.01 -22.53
C MET A 222 -18.86 -2.17 -23.79
N GLN A 223 -18.07 -1.10 -23.99
CA GLN A 223 -18.11 -0.24 -25.16
C GLN A 223 -17.29 -0.77 -26.35
N ALA A 224 -16.58 -1.89 -26.20
CA ALA A 224 -15.96 -2.56 -27.33
C ALA A 224 -17.05 -2.94 -28.35
N PRO A 225 -16.97 -2.51 -29.63
CA PRO A 225 -18.06 -2.70 -30.59
C PRO A 225 -18.38 -4.18 -30.72
N SER A 226 -19.66 -4.52 -30.59
CA SER A 226 -20.16 -5.85 -30.91
C SER A 226 -19.85 -6.06 -32.39
N SER A 227 -18.91 -6.95 -32.67
CA SER A 227 -18.40 -7.30 -33.98
C SER A 227 -19.56 -7.89 -34.85
N GLY A 228 -20.20 -7.06 -35.62
CA GLY A 228 -21.24 -7.45 -36.51
C GLY A 228 -20.98 -7.14 -38.00
N ASP A 229 -20.27 -6.07 -38.38
CA ASP A 229 -20.16 -5.76 -39.81
C ASP A 229 -18.88 -5.06 -40.31
N SER A 230 -17.89 -4.82 -39.44
CA SER A 230 -16.60 -4.23 -39.86
C SER A 230 -15.38 -5.01 -39.38
N ALA A 231 -15.62 -6.24 -38.96
CA ALA A 231 -14.60 -7.06 -38.28
C ALA A 231 -13.45 -7.52 -39.21
N THR A 232 -13.66 -7.66 -40.50
CA THR A 232 -12.66 -8.21 -41.42
C THR A 232 -11.56 -7.21 -41.78
N ALA A 233 -11.88 -5.93 -41.92
CA ALA A 233 -10.93 -4.89 -42.26
C ALA A 233 -10.12 -4.44 -41.03
N ALA A 234 -10.76 -4.35 -39.85
CA ALA A 234 -10.09 -3.96 -38.61
C ALA A 234 -9.24 -5.07 -37.98
N ALA A 235 -9.58 -6.34 -38.18
CA ALA A 235 -8.79 -7.49 -37.75
C ALA A 235 -7.47 -7.60 -38.53
N SER A 236 -7.49 -7.35 -39.84
CA SER A 236 -6.27 -7.34 -40.65
C SER A 236 -5.30 -6.22 -40.25
N GLN A 237 -5.81 -5.02 -39.96
CA GLN A 237 -4.97 -3.90 -39.48
C GLN A 237 -4.43 -4.09 -38.07
N ARG A 238 -5.14 -4.81 -37.19
CA ARG A 238 -4.67 -5.10 -35.84
C ARG A 238 -3.62 -6.19 -35.80
N ASP A 239 -3.73 -7.20 -36.61
CA ASP A 239 -2.72 -8.28 -36.70
C ASP A 239 -1.38 -7.77 -37.27
N ASP A 240 -1.42 -6.79 -38.20
CA ASP A 240 -0.21 -6.15 -38.72
C ASP A 240 0.43 -5.17 -37.72
N ALA A 241 -0.33 -4.58 -36.81
CA ALA A 241 0.20 -3.70 -35.75
C ALA A 241 0.76 -4.48 -34.53
N CYS A 242 0.44 -5.76 -34.41
CA CYS A 242 0.88 -6.64 -33.33
C CYS A 242 2.02 -7.60 -33.76
N ARG A 243 2.49 -7.54 -35.02
CA ARG A 243 3.71 -8.21 -35.51
C ARG A 243 4.91 -7.26 -35.40
#